data_48da4d24ddfd397843b7786258e8c693
#
_entry.id   48da4d24ddfd397843b7786258e8c693
#
_cell.length_a   1.000
_cell.length_b   1.000
_cell.length_c   1.000
_cell.angle_alpha   90.00
_cell.angle_beta   90.00
_cell.angle_gamma   90.00
#
_symmetry.space_group_name_H-M   'P 1'
#
loop_
_entity.id
_entity.type
_entity.pdbx_description
1 polymer ?
#
loop_
_entity_poly.entity_id
_entity_poly.type
_entity_poly.pdbx_seq_one_letter_code
_entity_poly.pdbx_strand_id
1 'polypeptide(L)'
;MTVKSLGSKGEAIAAKYYRQRGYLLLNHNYRTRLGELDLVLYKDNTLVFAEVKTRAGRMLAAPAEAVTAQKQQRLLAAAAQYLQASPYADACIRFDVVEVTPTAGGWQVHCIENAFTG
;
A
#
# COMPACT_ATOMS: atom_id res chain seq x y z
N MET A 1 -8.16 -10.19 -18.62
CA MET A 1 -8.22 -9.91 -17.91
C MET A 1 -7.65 -9.42 -17.31
N THR A 2 -7.37 -9.16 -17.07
CA THR A 2 -7.00 -8.82 -16.44
C THR A 2 -6.93 -8.32 -15.48
N VAL A 3 -7.47 -7.93 -15.35
CA VAL A 3 -7.68 -7.54 -14.37
C VAL A 3 -7.06 -7.80 -13.19
N LYS A 4 -6.44 -8.66 -13.15
CA LYS A 4 -5.71 -8.96 -12.08
C LYS A 4 -4.55 -8.14 -11.93
N SER A 5 -4.23 -7.30 -12.86
CA SER A 5 -3.01 -6.52 -12.78
C SER A 5 -2.93 -5.71 -11.50
N LEU A 6 -4.02 -5.21 -10.96
CA LEU A 6 -3.97 -4.45 -9.72
C LEU A 6 -4.89 -5.03 -8.66
N GLY A 7 -5.29 -6.30 -8.81
CA GLY A 7 -6.05 -7.00 -7.80
C GLY A 7 -7.43 -6.45 -7.55
N SER A 8 -7.59 -5.18 -7.38
CA SER A 8 -8.87 -4.59 -7.08
C SER A 8 -8.94 -3.16 -7.62
N LYS A 9 -10.17 -2.65 -7.69
CA LYS A 9 -10.38 -1.27 -8.10
C LYS A 9 -9.75 -0.30 -7.10
N GLY A 10 -9.83 -0.63 -5.81
CA GLY A 10 -9.22 0.22 -4.79
C GLY A 10 -7.72 0.34 -4.97
N GLU A 11 -7.05 -0.76 -5.31
CA GLU A 11 -5.62 -0.72 -5.55
C GLU A 11 -5.27 0.11 -6.77
N ALA A 12 -6.10 0.03 -7.81
CA ALA A 12 -5.86 0.85 -9.00
C ALA A 12 -5.98 2.33 -8.69
N ILE A 13 -6.98 2.69 -7.87
CA ILE A 13 -7.19 4.07 -7.47
C ILE A 13 -6.04 4.56 -6.60
N ALA A 14 -5.61 3.74 -5.65
CA ALA A 14 -4.48 4.09 -4.79
C ALA A 14 -3.20 4.25 -5.59
N ALA A 15 -2.95 3.37 -6.56
CA ALA A 15 -1.77 3.48 -7.40
C ALA A 15 -1.79 4.77 -8.20
N LYS A 16 -2.95 5.15 -8.73
CA LYS A 16 -3.08 6.40 -9.47
C LYS A 16 -2.80 7.60 -8.57
N TYR A 17 -3.30 7.55 -7.34
CA TYR A 17 -3.06 8.60 -6.36
C TYR A 17 -1.56 8.84 -6.18
N TYR A 18 -0.80 7.76 -6.00
CA TYR A 18 0.66 7.88 -5.84
C TYR A 18 1.34 8.37 -7.11
N ARG A 19 0.94 7.82 -8.26
CA ARG A 19 1.58 8.22 -9.51
C ARG A 19 1.35 9.70 -9.81
N GLN A 20 0.19 10.23 -9.47
CA GLN A 20 -0.08 11.65 -9.65
C GLN A 20 0.81 12.52 -8.78
N ARG A 21 1.40 11.94 -7.74
CA ARG A 21 2.30 12.64 -6.83
C ARG A 21 3.76 12.34 -7.09
N GLY A 22 4.04 11.70 -8.23
CA GLY A 22 5.40 11.50 -8.68
C GLY A 22 6.03 10.18 -8.25
N TYR A 23 5.27 9.28 -7.67
CA TYR A 23 5.80 7.97 -7.27
C TYR A 23 5.82 7.03 -8.46
N LEU A 24 6.83 6.16 -8.49
CA LEU A 24 6.90 5.06 -9.43
C LEU A 24 6.27 3.84 -8.76
N LEU A 25 5.42 3.14 -9.49
CA LEU A 25 4.87 1.87 -9.01
C LEU A 25 5.82 0.77 -9.42
N LEU A 26 6.49 0.17 -8.44
CA LEU A 26 7.47 -0.88 -8.72
C LEU A 26 6.83 -2.25 -8.76
N ASN A 27 5.91 -2.53 -7.86
CA ASN A 27 5.22 -3.81 -7.78
C ASN A 27 3.84 -3.62 -7.17
N HIS A 28 2.97 -4.58 -7.42
CA HIS A 28 1.68 -4.63 -6.76
C HIS A 28 1.35 -6.10 -6.50
N ASN A 29 0.57 -6.34 -5.45
CA ASN A 29 0.17 -7.69 -5.04
C ASN A 29 1.37 -8.62 -4.94
N TYR A 30 2.43 -8.14 -4.32
CA TYR A 30 3.63 -8.94 -4.11
C TYR A 30 3.38 -9.90 -2.97
N ARG A 31 3.39 -11.19 -3.26
CA ARG A 31 3.01 -12.22 -2.29
C ARG A 31 4.22 -13.04 -1.89
N THR A 32 4.28 -13.33 -0.59
CA THR A 32 5.28 -14.22 -0.04
C THR A 32 4.58 -15.20 0.88
N ARG A 33 5.33 -16.18 1.38
CA ARG A 33 4.77 -17.10 2.36
C ARG A 33 4.46 -16.41 3.68
N LEU A 34 5.10 -15.27 3.92
CA LEU A 34 4.98 -14.55 5.19
C LEU A 34 3.92 -13.46 5.16
N GLY A 35 3.58 -12.97 3.98
CA GLY A 35 2.59 -11.90 3.86
C GLY A 35 2.51 -11.38 2.45
N GLU A 36 1.73 -10.31 2.28
CA GLU A 36 1.47 -9.73 0.98
C GLU A 36 1.61 -8.22 1.06
N LEU A 37 2.17 -7.63 -0.02
CA LEU A 37 2.29 -6.17 -0.15
C LEU A 37 1.37 -5.74 -1.27
N ASP A 38 0.43 -4.84 -0.97
CA ASP A 38 -0.53 -4.39 -1.97
C ASP A 38 0.13 -3.54 -3.03
N LEU A 39 0.91 -2.55 -2.63
CA LEU A 39 1.63 -1.68 -3.54
C LEU A 39 3.04 -1.45 -3.02
N VAL A 40 4.00 -1.38 -3.95
CA VAL A 40 5.36 -0.99 -3.64
C VAL A 40 5.71 0.18 -4.55
N LEU A 41 6.06 1.30 -3.95
CA LEU A 41 6.28 2.56 -4.68
C LEU A 41 7.61 3.16 -4.29
N TYR A 42 8.11 4.04 -5.15
CA TYR A 42 9.42 4.65 -4.94
C TYR A 42 9.41 6.11 -5.38
N LYS A 43 9.96 6.97 -4.56
CA LYS A 43 10.14 8.38 -4.89
C LYS A 43 11.20 8.98 -3.98
N ASP A 44 12.16 9.71 -4.58
CA ASP A 44 13.15 10.47 -3.81
C ASP A 44 13.84 9.65 -2.72
N ASN A 45 14.39 8.51 -3.14
CA ASN A 45 15.11 7.60 -2.25
C ASN A 45 14.26 7.07 -1.10
N THR A 46 12.95 7.02 -1.29
CA THR A 46 12.03 6.45 -0.31
C THR A 46 11.25 5.33 -0.96
N LEU A 47 11.32 4.15 -0.35
CA LEU A 47 10.55 2.98 -0.78
C LEU A 47 9.34 2.88 0.12
N VAL A 48 8.15 2.89 -0.48
CA VAL A 48 6.89 2.89 0.25
C VAL A 48 6.19 1.57 0.04
N PHE A 49 5.81 0.93 1.15
CA PHE A 49 4.97 -0.25 1.13
C PHE A 49 3.60 0.19 1.60
N ALA A 50 2.61 0.14 0.72
CA ALA A 50 1.28 0.65 1.01
C ALA A 50 0.26 -0.47 1.14
N GLU A 51 -0.51 -0.43 2.22
CA GLU A 51 -1.64 -1.31 2.42
C GLU A 51 -2.89 -0.56 1.98
N VAL A 52 -3.68 -1.16 1.10
CA VAL A 52 -4.87 -0.51 0.55
C VAL A 52 -6.11 -1.11 1.18
N LYS A 53 -6.97 -0.23 1.73
CA LYS A 53 -8.25 -0.63 2.31
C LYS A 53 -9.37 0.04 1.53
N THR A 54 -10.25 -0.77 0.95
CA THR A 54 -11.41 -0.25 0.24
C THR A 54 -12.60 -0.30 1.20
N ARG A 55 -13.20 0.85 1.46
CA ARG A 55 -14.34 0.96 2.35
C ARG A 55 -15.63 1.01 1.54
N ALA A 56 -16.67 0.45 2.11
CA ALA A 56 -17.93 0.32 1.37
C ALA A 56 -18.91 1.40 1.78
N GLY A 57 -18.49 2.60 1.90
CA GLY A 57 -19.44 3.67 2.14
C GLY A 57 -19.13 4.52 3.32
N ARG A 58 -19.00 3.99 4.50
CA ARG A 58 -18.67 4.88 5.59
C ARG A 58 -17.55 4.32 6.42
N MET A 59 -16.84 5.24 7.01
CA MET A 59 -15.69 4.90 7.80
C MET A 59 -16.11 4.68 9.24
N LEU A 60 -15.81 3.51 9.76
CA LEU A 60 -16.17 3.16 11.12
C LEU A 60 -15.01 3.24 12.09
N ALA A 61 -13.80 3.27 11.57
CA ALA A 61 -12.60 3.30 12.38
C ALA A 61 -11.52 4.06 11.62
N ALA A 62 -10.52 4.56 12.33
CA ALA A 62 -9.37 5.18 11.69
C ALA A 62 -8.66 4.14 10.82
N PRO A 63 -8.16 4.52 9.63
CA PRO A 63 -7.49 3.57 8.75
C PRO A 63 -6.36 2.81 9.42
N ALA A 64 -5.60 3.47 10.28
CA ALA A 64 -4.49 2.82 10.96
C ALA A 64 -4.95 1.69 11.87
N GLU A 65 -6.18 1.77 12.38
CA GLU A 65 -6.73 0.74 13.23
C GLU A 65 -7.11 -0.51 12.43
N ALA A 66 -7.23 -0.39 11.12
CA ALA A 66 -7.55 -1.52 10.28
C ALA A 66 -6.36 -2.46 10.08
N VAL A 67 -5.18 -2.04 10.52
CA VAL A 67 -3.96 -2.83 10.37
C VAL A 67 -3.51 -3.29 11.74
N THR A 68 -3.89 -4.52 12.10
CA THR A 68 -3.58 -5.07 13.42
C THR A 68 -2.08 -5.30 13.57
N ALA A 69 -1.63 -5.50 14.80
CA ALA A 69 -0.23 -5.79 15.07
C ALA A 69 0.22 -7.05 14.32
N GLN A 70 -0.63 -8.06 14.25
CA GLN A 70 -0.30 -9.28 13.52
C GLN A 70 -0.13 -9.00 12.03
N LYS A 71 -1.02 -8.20 11.47
CA LYS A 71 -0.92 -7.86 10.06
C LYS A 71 0.30 -7.00 9.79
N GLN A 72 0.63 -6.09 10.70
CA GLN A 72 1.84 -5.29 10.57
C GLN A 72 3.08 -6.17 10.52
N GLN A 73 3.13 -7.20 11.36
CA GLN A 73 4.27 -8.11 11.35
C GLN A 73 4.38 -8.85 10.03
N ARG A 74 3.25 -9.24 9.45
CA ARG A 74 3.26 -9.91 8.15
C ARG A 74 3.73 -8.96 7.04
N LEU A 75 3.31 -7.69 7.12
CA LEU A 75 3.76 -6.70 6.16
C LEU A 75 5.25 -6.45 6.28
N LEU A 76 5.75 -6.35 7.51
CA LEU A 76 7.17 -6.16 7.75
C LEU A 76 7.99 -7.32 7.22
N ALA A 77 7.51 -8.55 7.42
CA ALA A 77 8.21 -9.73 6.94
C ALA A 77 8.24 -9.77 5.40
N ALA A 78 7.11 -9.46 4.77
CA ALA A 78 7.07 -9.42 3.30
C ALA A 78 7.98 -8.33 2.76
N ALA A 79 8.00 -7.18 3.43
CA ALA A 79 8.86 -6.07 3.02
C ALA A 79 10.34 -6.44 3.15
N ALA A 80 10.71 -7.13 4.23
CA ALA A 80 12.09 -7.56 4.41
C ALA A 80 12.52 -8.49 3.28
N GLN A 81 11.64 -9.41 2.89
CA GLN A 81 11.94 -10.31 1.80
C GLN A 81 12.05 -9.56 0.47
N TYR A 82 11.17 -8.59 0.26
CA TYR A 82 11.25 -7.76 -0.95
C TYR A 82 12.59 -7.05 -1.02
N LEU A 83 13.03 -6.48 0.10
CA LEU A 83 14.27 -5.71 0.13
C LEU A 83 15.48 -6.57 -0.18
N GLN A 84 15.48 -7.84 0.25
CA GLN A 84 16.61 -8.72 0.00
C GLN A 84 16.84 -8.95 -1.48
N ALA A 85 15.76 -8.92 -2.28
CA ALA A 85 15.84 -9.16 -3.70
C ALA A 85 15.82 -7.88 -4.53
N SER A 86 15.94 -6.74 -3.87
CA SER A 86 15.69 -5.44 -4.49
C SER A 86 16.94 -4.59 -4.50
N PRO A 87 17.14 -3.75 -5.54
CA PRO A 87 18.25 -2.79 -5.53
C PRO A 87 17.99 -1.60 -4.61
N TYR A 88 16.86 -1.57 -3.91
CA TYR A 88 16.49 -0.43 -3.06
C TYR A 88 16.76 -0.66 -1.58
N ALA A 89 17.68 -1.57 -1.26
CA ALA A 89 17.95 -1.92 0.13
C ALA A 89 18.41 -0.72 0.97
N ASP A 90 19.05 0.26 0.33
CA ASP A 90 19.56 1.42 1.04
C ASP A 90 18.60 2.61 1.05
N ALA A 91 17.41 2.45 0.48
CA ALA A 91 16.43 3.54 0.47
C ALA A 91 15.81 3.68 1.85
N CYS A 92 15.25 4.85 2.11
CA CYS A 92 14.41 5.03 3.29
C CYS A 92 13.14 4.20 3.11
N ILE A 93 12.64 3.62 4.19
CA ILE A 93 11.47 2.76 4.14
C ILE A 93 10.30 3.44 4.83
N ARG A 94 9.13 3.37 4.21
CA ARG A 94 7.93 3.95 4.79
C ARG A 94 6.76 2.99 4.56
N PHE A 95 5.93 2.83 5.59
CA PHE A 95 4.71 2.01 5.49
C PHE A 95 3.50 2.94 5.53
N ASP A 96 2.70 2.90 4.48
CA ASP A 96 1.50 3.73 4.37
C ASP A 96 0.25 2.87 4.42
N VAL A 97 -0.83 3.45 4.91
CA VAL A 97 -2.16 2.86 4.81
C VAL A 97 -3.00 3.81 3.98
N VAL A 98 -3.58 3.28 2.89
CA VAL A 98 -4.38 4.08 1.97
C VAL A 98 -5.80 3.57 2.01
N GLU A 99 -6.72 4.43 2.44
CA GLU A 99 -8.12 4.09 2.46
C GLU A 99 -8.81 4.70 1.26
N VAL A 100 -9.54 3.87 0.52
CA VAL A 100 -10.26 4.29 -0.68
C VAL A 100 -11.73 4.10 -0.43
N THR A 101 -12.50 5.17 -0.53
CA THR A 101 -13.92 5.17 -0.19
C THR A 101 -14.75 5.65 -1.39
N PRO A 102 -15.79 4.93 -1.78
CA PRO A 102 -16.66 5.42 -2.86
C PRO A 102 -17.47 6.62 -2.38
N THR A 103 -17.66 7.57 -3.29
CA THR A 103 -18.47 8.75 -3.04
C THR A 103 -19.45 8.92 -4.16
N ALA A 104 -20.36 9.88 -4.01
CA ALA A 104 -21.37 10.14 -5.03
C ALA A 104 -20.73 10.51 -6.38
N GLY A 105 -19.60 11.20 -6.35
CA GLY A 105 -18.94 11.64 -7.57
C GLY A 105 -17.75 10.81 -7.97
N GLY A 106 -17.48 9.69 -7.30
CA GLY A 106 -16.33 8.85 -7.63
C GLY A 106 -15.71 8.22 -6.41
N TRP A 107 -14.46 8.57 -6.13
CA TRP A 107 -13.71 7.94 -5.04
C TRP A 107 -12.97 9.00 -4.23
N GLN A 108 -12.87 8.75 -2.95
CA GLN A 108 -12.08 9.56 -2.06
C GLN A 108 -10.91 8.74 -1.55
N VAL A 109 -9.71 9.32 -1.58
CA VAL A 109 -8.51 8.65 -1.12
C VAL A 109 -8.01 9.34 0.14
N HIS A 110 -7.80 8.57 1.19
CA HIS A 110 -7.22 9.05 2.43
C HIS A 110 -5.94 8.27 2.69
N CYS A 111 -4.81 8.93 2.55
CA CYS A 111 -3.51 8.29 2.70
C CYS A 111 -2.90 8.69 4.03
N ILE A 112 -2.55 7.69 4.84
CA ILE A 112 -1.83 7.91 6.09
C ILE A 112 -0.41 7.47 5.86
N GLU A 113 0.49 8.44 5.70
CA GLU A 113 1.89 8.17 5.48
C GLU A 113 2.54 7.77 6.78
N ASN A 114 3.45 6.81 6.68
CA ASN A 114 4.22 6.35 7.82
C ASN A 114 3.30 5.91 8.95
N ALA A 115 2.28 5.12 8.59
CA ALA A 115 1.23 4.73 9.52
C ALA A 115 1.75 3.85 10.66
N PHE A 116 2.83 3.12 10.43
CA PHE A 116 3.48 2.34 11.46
C PHE A 116 4.94 2.13 11.06
N THR A 117 5.77 1.75 12.04
CA THR A 117 7.20 1.53 11.79
C THR A 117 7.57 0.10 12.17
N GLY A 118 8.63 -0.39 11.52
CA GLY A 118 9.12 -1.73 11.79
C GLY A 118 10.15 -1.79 12.87
#